data_6093c6bff1515dcf17c3f5a97207a3fc
#
_entry.id   6093c6bff1515dcf17c3f5a97207a3fc
#
_cell.length_a   1.000
_cell.length_b   1.000
_cell.length_c   1.000
_cell.angle_alpha   90.00
_cell.angle_beta   90.00
_cell.angle_gamma   90.00
#
_symmetry.space_group_name_H-M   'P 1'
#
loop_
_entity.id
_entity.type
_entity.pdbx_description
1 polymer ?
#
loop_
_entity_poly.entity_id
_entity_poly.type
_entity_poly.pdbx_seq_one_letter_code
_entity_poly.pdbx_strand_id
1 'polypeptide(L)'
;MVPEVLIILGSGSDLKIAKRTMDILEELQISYGLKIASAHRTHEKVKNVVIKGTEVGIKVFIGVAGLAAHLPGVIASFTHRPVIAVPVDVSLSGLDSLLAAVQTQFPASVATVGINRGDNAGILAAEILGIDDENIRTNLSKLRESHRNKVYCSEEEILSEIRGSYFKNFELNQNIEDKDNFSSVSKMDNSFDVDHMDNNLNSFVDVAVILDSYLNIKVAETILEILNKLDISHDFKITSPIANPIEFSDHINRMKDVKLFVGIGGSSAVITGSIVALIETVVIGVPCSNQLNGLDALLSMVNMPPGVPVATVGIDSGENAALLIGRILGIHDKKIETDLKGEIDNERVFKEI
;
A
#
# COMPACT_ATOMS: atom_id res chain seq x y z
N MET A 1 3.36 23.68 16.72
CA MET A 1 2.99 23.17 15.38
C MET A 1 2.49 21.74 15.57
N VAL A 2 1.39 21.33 14.95
CA VAL A 2 0.88 19.96 15.04
C VAL A 2 1.66 19.09 14.04
N PRO A 3 2.19 17.92 14.44
CA PRO A 3 2.87 17.04 13.49
C PRO A 3 1.87 16.40 12.50
N GLU A 4 2.33 16.05 11.31
CA GLU A 4 1.50 15.40 10.29
C GLU A 4 1.32 13.92 10.57
N VAL A 5 2.35 13.26 11.10
CA VAL A 5 2.38 11.82 11.41
C VAL A 5 2.49 11.60 12.90
N LEU A 6 1.71 10.69 13.47
CA LEU A 6 1.85 10.26 14.86
C LEU A 6 2.22 8.78 14.94
N ILE A 7 3.41 8.50 15.44
CA ILE A 7 3.91 7.15 15.69
C ILE A 7 3.52 6.74 17.10
N ILE A 8 2.85 5.58 17.25
CA ILE A 8 2.45 5.04 18.55
C ILE A 8 3.09 3.66 18.73
N LEU A 9 3.89 3.51 19.79
CA LEU A 9 4.54 2.24 20.14
C LEU A 9 3.73 1.49 21.17
N GLY A 10 3.54 0.18 20.99
CA GLY A 10 2.96 -0.70 22.00
C GLY A 10 3.85 -0.88 23.23
N SER A 11 5.15 -0.76 23.02
CA SER A 11 6.19 -0.89 24.05
C SER A 11 7.42 -0.02 23.73
N GLY A 12 8.19 0.36 24.73
CA GLY A 12 9.48 1.01 24.53
C GLY A 12 10.52 0.13 23.83
N SER A 13 10.37 -1.19 23.87
CA SER A 13 11.21 -2.15 23.13
C SER A 13 11.16 -1.96 21.61
N ASP A 14 10.06 -1.41 21.10
CA ASP A 14 9.80 -1.28 19.67
C ASP A 14 10.48 -0.04 19.05
N LEU A 15 11.17 0.75 19.88
CA LEU A 15 11.83 2.00 19.47
C LEU A 15 12.84 1.80 18.34
N LYS A 16 13.56 0.66 18.29
CA LYS A 16 14.53 0.37 17.24
C LYS A 16 13.87 0.32 15.85
N ILE A 17 12.66 -0.22 15.78
CA ILE A 17 11.90 -0.32 14.53
C ILE A 17 11.30 1.05 14.18
N ALA A 18 10.75 1.76 15.18
CA ALA A 18 10.22 3.11 14.99
C ALA A 18 11.28 4.12 14.52
N LYS A 19 12.54 3.97 14.94
CA LYS A 19 13.65 4.81 14.46
C LYS A 19 13.79 4.76 12.94
N ARG A 20 13.62 3.59 12.32
CA ARG A 20 13.64 3.48 10.84
C ARG A 20 12.55 4.33 10.18
N THR A 21 11.36 4.38 10.81
CA THR A 21 10.27 5.25 10.35
C THR A 21 10.65 6.73 10.51
N MET A 22 11.20 7.08 11.68
CA MET A 22 11.60 8.45 11.99
C MET A 22 12.69 8.93 11.02
N ASP A 23 13.71 8.11 10.77
CA ASP A 23 14.81 8.43 9.86
C ASP A 23 14.30 8.76 8.45
N ILE A 24 13.33 8.00 7.93
CA ILE A 24 12.70 8.28 6.64
C ILE A 24 11.88 9.58 6.66
N LEU A 25 11.08 9.81 7.73
CA LEU A 25 10.29 11.03 7.83
C LEU A 25 11.17 12.28 7.94
N GLU A 26 12.29 12.20 8.65
CA GLU A 26 13.31 13.25 8.70
C GLU A 26 13.93 13.52 7.32
N GLU A 27 14.36 12.47 6.61
CA GLU A 27 14.92 12.59 5.26
C GLU A 27 13.94 13.25 4.29
N LEU A 28 12.64 12.92 4.40
CA LEU A 28 11.58 13.47 3.57
C LEU A 28 11.01 14.80 4.08
N GLN A 29 11.54 15.34 5.21
CA GLN A 29 11.13 16.60 5.85
C GLN A 29 9.66 16.62 6.31
N ILE A 30 9.15 15.47 6.76
CA ILE A 30 7.79 15.31 7.27
C ILE A 30 7.79 15.39 8.78
N SER A 31 6.95 16.26 9.33
CA SER A 31 6.84 16.44 10.79
C SER A 31 6.13 15.24 11.45
N TYR A 32 6.69 14.74 12.54
CA TYR A 32 6.13 13.61 13.26
C TYR A 32 6.16 13.79 14.78
N GLY A 33 5.30 13.04 15.45
CA GLY A 33 5.29 12.90 16.91
C GLY A 33 5.43 11.43 17.31
N LEU A 34 5.88 11.19 18.55
CA LEU A 34 6.05 9.85 19.11
C LEU A 34 5.30 9.72 20.44
N LYS A 35 4.54 8.64 20.61
CA LYS A 35 3.88 8.25 21.86
C LYS A 35 4.11 6.78 22.16
N ILE A 36 4.15 6.43 23.45
CA ILE A 36 4.11 5.04 23.91
C ILE A 36 2.76 4.82 24.57
N ALA A 37 1.94 3.90 24.01
CA ALA A 37 0.64 3.53 24.55
C ALA A 37 0.29 2.11 24.12
N SER A 38 -0.01 1.25 25.10
CA SER A 38 -0.31 -0.17 24.86
C SER A 38 -1.81 -0.40 24.77
N ALA A 39 -2.25 -1.08 23.70
CA ALA A 39 -3.65 -1.47 23.53
C ALA A 39 -4.17 -2.32 24.71
N HIS A 40 -3.32 -3.15 25.29
CA HIS A 40 -3.69 -4.09 26.37
C HIS A 40 -3.48 -3.52 27.80
N ARG A 41 -2.49 -2.63 27.98
CA ARG A 41 -2.10 -2.17 29.32
C ARG A 41 -2.55 -0.73 29.62
N THR A 42 -2.74 0.09 28.59
CA THR A 42 -3.10 1.51 28.72
C THR A 42 -4.12 1.90 27.63
N HIS A 43 -5.20 1.12 27.49
CA HIS A 43 -6.21 1.28 26.43
C HIS A 43 -6.77 2.70 26.37
N GLU A 44 -7.19 3.26 27.50
CA GLU A 44 -7.71 4.64 27.58
C GLU A 44 -6.68 5.69 27.12
N LYS A 45 -5.40 5.43 27.33
CA LYS A 45 -4.35 6.31 26.79
C LYS A 45 -4.29 6.24 25.28
N VAL A 46 -4.40 5.04 24.65
CA VAL A 46 -4.46 4.90 23.21
C VAL A 46 -5.65 5.69 22.66
N LYS A 47 -6.87 5.43 23.17
CA LYS A 47 -8.09 6.15 22.80
C LYS A 47 -7.91 7.66 22.87
N ASN A 48 -7.46 8.19 24.01
CA ASN A 48 -7.29 9.63 24.22
C ASN A 48 -6.25 10.24 23.28
N VAL A 49 -5.12 9.54 23.01
CA VAL A 49 -4.07 10.00 22.11
C VAL A 49 -4.59 10.05 20.67
N VAL A 50 -5.34 9.02 20.26
CA VAL A 50 -5.85 8.94 18.88
C VAL A 50 -6.96 9.94 18.61
N ILE A 51 -7.95 10.04 19.52
CA ILE A 51 -9.06 11.02 19.39
C ILE A 51 -8.50 12.45 19.35
N LYS A 52 -7.68 12.82 20.36
CA LYS A 52 -7.08 14.16 20.39
C LYS A 52 -6.16 14.42 19.19
N GLY A 53 -5.38 13.42 18.77
CA GLY A 53 -4.54 13.51 17.57
C GLY A 53 -5.38 13.80 16.31
N THR A 54 -6.50 13.11 16.15
CA THR A 54 -7.42 13.34 15.03
C THR A 54 -8.03 14.74 15.08
N GLU A 55 -8.48 15.18 16.26
CA GLU A 55 -9.07 16.52 16.48
C GLU A 55 -8.11 17.67 16.19
N VAL A 56 -6.83 17.53 16.58
CA VAL A 56 -5.82 18.58 16.33
C VAL A 56 -5.23 18.54 14.92
N GLY A 57 -5.56 17.55 14.09
CA GLY A 57 -5.22 17.50 12.66
C GLY A 57 -4.06 16.58 12.29
N ILE A 58 -3.74 15.56 13.10
CA ILE A 58 -2.86 14.47 12.63
C ILE A 58 -3.45 13.85 11.36
N LYS A 59 -2.62 13.70 10.34
CA LYS A 59 -3.03 13.18 9.03
C LYS A 59 -2.88 11.65 8.92
N VAL A 60 -1.79 11.09 9.47
CA VAL A 60 -1.47 9.67 9.41
C VAL A 60 -1.04 9.15 10.78
N PHE A 61 -1.57 8.00 11.19
CA PHE A 61 -1.13 7.28 12.39
C PHE A 61 -0.29 6.06 12.00
N ILE A 62 0.80 5.79 12.74
CA ILE A 62 1.63 4.59 12.56
C ILE A 62 1.65 3.84 13.88
N GLY A 63 1.12 2.60 13.88
CA GLY A 63 1.13 1.72 15.04
C GLY A 63 2.24 0.68 14.92
N VAL A 64 3.19 0.68 15.86
CA VAL A 64 4.30 -0.29 15.90
C VAL A 64 4.08 -1.25 17.07
N ALA A 65 3.91 -2.54 16.79
CA ALA A 65 3.59 -3.53 17.80
C ALA A 65 4.03 -4.95 17.42
N GLY A 66 4.51 -5.70 18.41
CA GLY A 66 4.81 -7.14 18.32
C GLY A 66 3.78 -8.02 19.03
N LEU A 67 4.03 -9.32 19.06
CA LEU A 67 3.14 -10.32 19.65
C LEU A 67 1.73 -10.26 19.04
N ALA A 68 0.70 -10.13 19.88
CA ALA A 68 -0.70 -10.01 19.43
C ALA A 68 -1.01 -8.74 18.59
N ALA A 69 -0.09 -7.79 18.47
CA ALA A 69 -0.11 -6.59 17.62
C ALA A 69 -1.48 -5.93 17.38
N HIS A 70 -2.36 -5.90 18.39
CA HIS A 70 -3.71 -5.32 18.29
C HIS A 70 -3.72 -3.79 18.20
N LEU A 71 -2.58 -3.15 18.52
CA LEU A 71 -2.49 -1.68 18.59
C LEU A 71 -2.93 -0.97 17.31
N PRO A 72 -2.52 -1.36 16.09
CA PRO A 72 -2.97 -0.69 14.87
C PRO A 72 -4.50 -0.76 14.66
N GLY A 73 -5.12 -1.92 14.88
CA GLY A 73 -6.58 -2.09 14.82
C GLY A 73 -7.31 -1.24 15.85
N VAL A 74 -6.78 -1.15 17.09
CA VAL A 74 -7.33 -0.28 18.14
C VAL A 74 -7.19 1.20 17.75
N ILE A 75 -6.08 1.61 17.16
CA ILE A 75 -5.93 2.98 16.61
C ILE A 75 -7.01 3.22 15.55
N ALA A 76 -7.15 2.31 14.58
CA ALA A 76 -8.10 2.45 13.47
C ALA A 76 -9.58 2.50 13.93
N SER A 77 -9.90 1.92 15.10
CA SER A 77 -11.26 2.00 15.67
C SER A 77 -11.61 3.38 16.26
N PHE A 78 -10.63 4.25 16.54
CA PHE A 78 -10.84 5.57 17.14
C PHE A 78 -10.60 6.73 16.17
N THR A 79 -10.25 6.48 14.93
CA THR A 79 -10.02 7.54 13.92
C THR A 79 -10.56 7.14 12.55
N HIS A 80 -10.85 8.15 11.73
CA HIS A 80 -11.13 8.02 10.31
C HIS A 80 -9.89 8.33 9.45
N ARG A 81 -8.74 8.61 10.07
CA ARG A 81 -7.47 8.82 9.37
C ARG A 81 -6.82 7.48 8.99
N PRO A 82 -5.98 7.44 7.96
CA PRO A 82 -5.23 6.24 7.61
C PRO A 82 -4.32 5.80 8.76
N VAL A 83 -4.29 4.49 8.98
CA VAL A 83 -3.46 3.84 10.01
C VAL A 83 -2.54 2.86 9.33
N ILE A 84 -1.23 3.01 9.55
CA ILE A 84 -0.20 2.09 9.05
C ILE A 84 0.24 1.19 10.22
N ALA A 85 0.30 -0.12 9.97
CA ALA A 85 0.81 -1.08 10.94
C ALA A 85 2.21 -1.54 10.59
N VAL A 86 3.09 -1.52 11.59
CA VAL A 86 4.42 -2.10 11.52
C VAL A 86 4.47 -3.29 12.49
N PRO A 87 4.30 -4.54 12.00
CA PRO A 87 4.49 -5.73 12.81
C PRO A 87 5.93 -5.86 13.27
N VAL A 88 6.15 -6.23 14.54
CA VAL A 88 7.49 -6.38 15.11
C VAL A 88 7.77 -7.86 15.39
N ASP A 89 8.95 -8.32 15.00
CA ASP A 89 9.45 -9.66 15.30
C ASP A 89 9.87 -9.74 16.78
N VAL A 90 8.99 -10.33 17.57
CA VAL A 90 9.23 -10.66 19.00
C VAL A 90 9.10 -12.15 19.21
N SER A 91 8.18 -12.82 18.51
CA SER A 91 7.86 -14.24 18.58
C SER A 91 7.56 -14.75 17.18
N LEU A 92 7.70 -16.06 16.93
CA LEU A 92 7.38 -16.72 15.66
C LEU A 92 7.92 -15.98 14.40
N SER A 93 9.10 -15.37 14.51
CA SER A 93 9.70 -14.52 13.46
C SER A 93 8.76 -13.38 13.00
N GLY A 94 7.87 -12.91 13.88
CA GLY A 94 6.92 -11.82 13.61
C GLY A 94 5.66 -12.23 12.86
N LEU A 95 5.48 -13.52 12.53
CA LEU A 95 4.29 -13.97 11.80
C LEU A 95 3.01 -13.78 12.61
N ASP A 96 3.07 -13.98 13.93
CA ASP A 96 1.98 -13.71 14.86
C ASP A 96 1.54 -12.23 14.82
N SER A 97 2.50 -11.31 14.89
CA SER A 97 2.23 -9.88 14.84
C SER A 97 1.74 -9.41 13.46
N LEU A 98 2.27 -9.99 12.37
CA LEU A 98 1.81 -9.71 11.02
C LEU A 98 0.34 -10.10 10.83
N LEU A 99 0.00 -11.35 11.14
CA LEU A 99 -1.37 -11.86 10.96
C LEU A 99 -2.37 -11.09 11.83
N ALA A 100 -2.00 -10.76 13.08
CA ALA A 100 -2.86 -9.97 13.96
C ALA A 100 -3.05 -8.52 13.50
N ALA A 101 -2.04 -7.92 12.88
CA ALA A 101 -2.12 -6.54 12.40
C ALA A 101 -2.87 -6.40 11.07
N VAL A 102 -2.75 -7.39 10.16
CA VAL A 102 -3.33 -7.31 8.82
C VAL A 102 -4.79 -7.77 8.78
N GLN A 103 -5.16 -8.77 9.59
CA GLN A 103 -6.51 -9.36 9.64
C GLN A 103 -7.45 -8.55 10.56
N THR A 104 -7.55 -7.25 10.31
CA THR A 104 -8.43 -6.39 11.10
C THR A 104 -9.89 -6.54 10.68
N GLN A 105 -10.77 -6.54 11.70
CA GLN A 105 -12.21 -6.59 11.47
C GLN A 105 -12.71 -5.28 10.84
N PHE A 106 -13.56 -5.40 9.83
CA PHE A 106 -14.30 -4.26 9.27
C PHE A 106 -15.16 -3.56 10.35
N PRO A 107 -15.19 -2.23 10.48
CA PRO A 107 -14.60 -1.21 9.60
C PRO A 107 -13.25 -0.63 10.07
N ALA A 108 -12.43 -1.37 10.83
CA ALA A 108 -11.13 -0.90 11.31
C ALA A 108 -10.03 -1.21 10.28
N SER A 109 -10.05 -0.55 9.12
CA SER A 109 -9.07 -0.76 8.05
C SER A 109 -7.67 -0.28 8.43
N VAL A 110 -6.66 -1.10 8.15
CA VAL A 110 -5.24 -0.85 8.46
C VAL A 110 -4.38 -1.18 7.24
N ALA A 111 -3.42 -0.31 6.92
CA ALA A 111 -2.39 -0.52 5.92
C ALA A 111 -1.20 -1.23 6.56
N THR A 112 -1.01 -2.53 6.31
CA THR A 112 0.07 -3.28 6.94
C THR A 112 1.28 -3.36 6.02
N VAL A 113 2.46 -3.02 6.54
CA VAL A 113 3.76 -3.22 5.88
C VAL A 113 4.47 -4.47 6.43
N GLY A 114 5.58 -4.86 5.81
CA GLY A 114 6.34 -6.04 6.21
C GLY A 114 6.83 -6.00 7.65
N ILE A 115 7.17 -7.17 8.19
CA ILE A 115 7.69 -7.34 9.55
C ILE A 115 8.98 -6.52 9.71
N ASN A 116 9.07 -5.73 10.78
CA ASN A 116 10.19 -4.83 11.08
C ASN A 116 10.45 -3.74 10.01
N ARG A 117 9.51 -3.50 9.07
CA ARG A 117 9.65 -2.54 7.97
C ARG A 117 9.19 -1.12 8.34
N GLY A 118 9.77 -0.57 9.41
CA GLY A 118 9.53 0.82 9.78
C GLY A 118 9.92 1.82 8.69
N ASP A 119 10.93 1.51 7.88
CA ASP A 119 11.33 2.26 6.69
C ASP A 119 10.19 2.36 5.67
N ASN A 120 9.60 1.24 5.27
CA ASN A 120 8.46 1.23 4.35
C ASN A 120 7.23 1.92 4.95
N ALA A 121 7.03 1.89 6.27
CA ALA A 121 5.95 2.63 6.91
C ALA A 121 6.15 4.16 6.78
N GLY A 122 7.38 4.65 6.93
CA GLY A 122 7.72 6.05 6.71
C GLY A 122 7.49 6.49 5.25
N ILE A 123 7.90 5.66 4.28
CA ILE A 123 7.70 5.92 2.85
C ILE A 123 6.21 5.88 2.50
N LEU A 124 5.43 4.89 2.99
CA LEU A 124 3.99 4.83 2.76
C LEU A 124 3.27 6.06 3.34
N ALA A 125 3.65 6.51 4.53
CA ALA A 125 3.10 7.75 5.09
C ALA A 125 3.41 8.96 4.19
N ALA A 126 4.62 9.02 3.64
CA ALA A 126 5.02 10.07 2.71
C ALA A 126 4.26 9.99 1.38
N GLU A 127 4.04 8.80 0.83
CA GLU A 127 3.21 8.60 -0.38
C GLU A 127 1.77 9.09 -0.16
N ILE A 128 1.18 8.78 1.01
CA ILE A 128 -0.16 9.24 1.39
C ILE A 128 -0.22 10.77 1.48
N LEU A 129 0.76 11.39 2.14
CA LEU A 129 0.82 12.84 2.28
C LEU A 129 1.17 13.53 0.95
N GLY A 130 2.00 12.90 0.14
CA GLY A 130 2.45 13.39 -1.16
C GLY A 130 1.34 13.43 -2.24
N ILE A 131 0.16 12.86 -2.01
CA ILE A 131 -0.96 12.94 -2.96
C ILE A 131 -1.24 14.41 -3.33
N ASP A 132 -1.20 15.33 -2.35
CA ASP A 132 -1.46 16.75 -2.56
C ASP A 132 -0.25 17.66 -2.21
N ASP A 133 0.92 17.09 -1.90
CA ASP A 133 2.14 17.85 -1.59
C ASP A 133 3.27 17.53 -2.57
N GLU A 134 3.54 18.47 -3.47
CA GLU A 134 4.56 18.34 -4.51
C GLU A 134 5.99 18.25 -3.94
N ASN A 135 6.26 18.90 -2.81
CA ASN A 135 7.58 18.84 -2.18
C ASN A 135 7.86 17.42 -1.66
N ILE A 136 6.86 16.80 -1.02
CA ILE A 136 6.96 15.42 -0.55
C ILE A 136 7.15 14.48 -1.75
N ARG A 137 6.38 14.64 -2.83
CA ARG A 137 6.56 13.84 -4.07
C ARG A 137 7.97 13.96 -4.62
N THR A 138 8.48 15.18 -4.72
CA THR A 138 9.84 15.44 -5.22
C THR A 138 10.90 14.74 -4.36
N ASN A 139 10.76 14.79 -3.03
CA ASN A 139 11.70 14.13 -2.12
C ASN A 139 11.59 12.60 -2.20
N LEU A 140 10.37 12.06 -2.34
CA LEU A 140 10.14 10.62 -2.57
C LEU A 140 10.83 10.14 -3.86
N SER A 141 10.67 10.85 -4.98
CA SER A 141 11.32 10.50 -6.25
C SER A 141 12.85 10.46 -6.12
N LYS A 142 13.45 11.42 -5.42
CA LYS A 142 14.89 11.42 -5.13
C LYS A 142 15.32 10.22 -4.27
N LEU A 143 14.54 9.88 -3.24
CA LEU A 143 14.80 8.73 -2.39
C LEU A 143 14.75 7.42 -3.22
N ARG A 144 13.73 7.24 -4.06
CA ARG A 144 13.60 6.07 -4.95
C ARG A 144 14.73 5.99 -5.98
N GLU A 145 15.14 7.11 -6.55
CA GLU A 145 16.30 7.16 -7.45
C GLU A 145 17.59 6.73 -6.72
N SER A 146 17.81 7.20 -5.50
CA SER A 146 18.94 6.76 -4.67
C SER A 146 18.92 5.23 -4.45
N HIS A 147 17.76 4.65 -4.21
CA HIS A 147 17.64 3.19 -4.06
C HIS A 147 17.92 2.44 -5.36
N ARG A 148 17.45 2.92 -6.52
CA ARG A 148 17.79 2.36 -7.84
C ARG A 148 19.30 2.40 -8.10
N ASN A 149 19.93 3.54 -7.83
CA ASN A 149 21.37 3.72 -8.04
C ASN A 149 22.20 2.78 -7.16
N LYS A 150 21.78 2.47 -5.93
CA LYS A 150 22.46 1.47 -5.09
C LYS A 150 22.45 0.08 -5.72
N VAL A 151 21.39 -0.31 -6.43
CA VAL A 151 21.32 -1.61 -7.13
C VAL A 151 22.32 -1.64 -8.30
N TYR A 152 22.37 -0.56 -9.10
CA TYR A 152 23.33 -0.46 -10.21
C TYR A 152 24.79 -0.50 -9.73
N CYS A 153 25.12 0.27 -8.69
CA CYS A 153 26.46 0.23 -8.10
C CYS A 153 26.83 -1.17 -7.56
N SER A 154 25.88 -1.87 -6.93
CA SER A 154 26.10 -3.23 -6.43
C SER A 154 26.37 -4.22 -7.56
N GLU A 155 25.74 -4.05 -8.73
CA GLU A 155 26.03 -4.88 -9.91
C GLU A 155 27.46 -4.67 -10.40
N GLU A 156 27.90 -3.42 -10.53
CA GLU A 156 29.27 -3.10 -10.95
C GLU A 156 30.32 -3.67 -9.99
N GLU A 157 30.09 -3.55 -8.66
CA GLU A 157 30.98 -4.12 -7.63
C GLU A 157 31.09 -5.64 -7.77
N ILE A 158 29.94 -6.35 -7.83
CA ILE A 158 29.90 -7.82 -7.95
C ILE A 158 30.58 -8.27 -9.23
N LEU A 159 30.30 -7.64 -10.38
CA LEU A 159 30.90 -7.99 -11.66
C LEU A 159 32.41 -7.80 -11.66
N SER A 160 32.92 -6.81 -10.91
CA SER A 160 34.39 -6.59 -10.76
C SER A 160 35.09 -7.70 -9.97
N GLU A 161 34.37 -8.39 -9.08
CA GLU A 161 34.90 -9.45 -8.21
C GLU A 161 34.86 -10.84 -8.86
N ILE A 162 34.00 -11.07 -9.86
CA ILE A 162 33.87 -12.39 -10.50
C ILE A 162 35.05 -12.73 -11.34
N ARG A 163 35.74 -13.88 -11.07
CA ARG A 163 36.95 -14.36 -11.72
C ARG A 163 36.78 -15.76 -12.33
N GLY A 164 35.67 -16.04 -12.97
CA GLY A 164 35.40 -17.34 -13.57
C GLY A 164 35.87 -17.44 -15.03
N SER A 165 36.60 -18.50 -15.43
CA SER A 165 37.04 -18.71 -16.81
C SER A 165 35.90 -18.90 -17.82
N TYR A 166 34.71 -19.26 -17.35
CA TYR A 166 33.49 -19.41 -18.16
C TYR A 166 32.52 -18.25 -18.02
N PHE A 167 32.82 -17.29 -17.14
CA PHE A 167 31.96 -16.09 -16.95
C PHE A 167 32.07 -15.21 -18.20
N LYS A 168 30.89 -14.84 -18.73
CA LYS A 168 30.76 -13.84 -19.79
C LYS A 168 29.78 -12.78 -19.32
N ASN A 169 30.27 -11.55 -19.16
CA ASN A 169 29.42 -10.44 -18.88
C ASN A 169 28.44 -10.25 -20.06
N PHE A 170 27.14 -10.12 -19.73
CA PHE A 170 26.11 -9.81 -20.72
C PHE A 170 25.85 -8.30 -20.66
N GLU A 171 26.42 -7.58 -21.62
CA GLU A 171 26.19 -6.15 -21.76
C GLU A 171 24.97 -5.90 -22.65
N LEU A 172 23.97 -5.22 -22.08
CA LEU A 172 22.90 -4.64 -22.88
C LEU A 172 23.52 -3.48 -23.69
N ASN A 173 23.55 -3.58 -25.02
CA ASN A 173 23.94 -2.46 -25.86
C ASN A 173 23.07 -1.25 -25.50
N GLN A 174 23.71 -0.16 -25.07
CA GLN A 174 23.05 1.09 -24.66
C GLN A 174 22.21 1.77 -25.76
N ASN A 175 22.11 1.15 -26.95
CA ASN A 175 21.29 1.61 -28.07
C ASN A 175 19.87 1.00 -28.10
N ILE A 176 19.44 0.32 -27.03
CA ILE A 176 18.01 0.15 -26.77
C ILE A 176 17.54 1.47 -26.13
N GLU A 177 17.62 2.55 -26.94
CA GLU A 177 16.74 3.71 -26.71
C GLU A 177 15.31 3.18 -26.58
N ASP A 178 14.59 3.65 -25.58
CA ASP A 178 13.14 3.50 -25.43
C ASP A 178 12.42 3.88 -26.74
N LYS A 179 12.44 3.00 -27.71
CA LYS A 179 11.64 3.08 -28.92
C LYS A 179 10.71 1.89 -28.96
N ASP A 180 9.48 2.15 -28.66
CA ASP A 180 8.21 1.60 -29.16
C ASP A 180 8.29 0.44 -30.18
N ASN A 181 9.09 -0.61 -29.97
CA ASN A 181 9.22 -1.71 -30.89
C ASN A 181 8.80 -3.08 -30.33
N PHE A 182 7.95 -3.09 -29.27
CA PHE A 182 7.26 -4.32 -28.85
C PHE A 182 5.91 -4.55 -29.56
N SER A 183 5.55 -3.72 -30.54
CA SER A 183 4.26 -3.81 -31.25
C SER A 183 4.13 -4.99 -32.22
N SER A 184 5.11 -5.90 -32.31
CA SER A 184 5.07 -6.99 -33.29
C SER A 184 4.76 -8.38 -32.75
N VAL A 185 4.49 -8.57 -31.45
CA VAL A 185 4.17 -9.90 -30.87
C VAL A 185 2.66 -10.11 -30.64
N SER A 186 1.81 -9.15 -30.87
CA SER A 186 0.37 -9.25 -30.63
C SER A 186 -0.41 -9.56 -31.91
N LYS A 187 -0.30 -10.77 -32.45
CA LYS A 187 -1.33 -11.36 -33.32
C LYS A 187 -1.49 -12.82 -32.94
N MET A 188 -2.07 -13.09 -31.79
CA MET A 188 -2.84 -14.30 -31.55
C MET A 188 -4.29 -13.87 -31.42
N ASP A 189 -5.12 -14.31 -32.39
CA ASP A 189 -6.56 -14.15 -32.42
C ASP A 189 -7.17 -14.74 -31.13
N ASN A 190 -7.57 -13.90 -30.21
CA ASN A 190 -8.52 -14.27 -29.16
C ASN A 190 -9.81 -13.51 -29.43
N SER A 191 -10.69 -14.16 -30.22
CA SER A 191 -12.08 -13.77 -30.35
C SER A 191 -12.85 -14.11 -29.06
N PHE A 192 -12.76 -13.26 -28.06
CA PHE A 192 -13.78 -13.09 -27.04
C PHE A 192 -14.12 -11.60 -27.01
N ASP A 193 -15.24 -11.29 -27.68
CA ASP A 193 -15.86 -9.97 -27.61
C ASP A 193 -16.26 -9.67 -26.17
N VAL A 194 -15.54 -8.75 -25.55
CA VAL A 194 -16.01 -7.94 -24.43
C VAL A 194 -16.02 -6.50 -24.94
N ASP A 195 -16.87 -6.25 -25.93
CA ASP A 195 -17.33 -4.92 -26.27
C ASP A 195 -18.41 -4.53 -25.26
N HIS A 196 -18.12 -3.54 -24.47
CA HIS A 196 -18.93 -2.40 -24.02
C HIS A 196 -18.46 -1.89 -22.66
N MET A 197 -17.43 -1.04 -22.68
CA MET A 197 -17.40 0.14 -21.81
C MET A 197 -16.53 1.21 -22.47
N ASP A 198 -17.15 2.33 -22.67
CA ASP A 198 -16.81 3.43 -23.55
C ASP A 198 -15.40 4.00 -23.43
N ASN A 199 -14.83 4.25 -24.63
CA ASN A 199 -13.76 5.21 -24.88
C ASN A 199 -14.21 6.65 -24.54
N ASN A 200 -14.21 7.03 -23.26
CA ASN A 200 -14.23 8.42 -22.82
C ASN A 200 -13.00 8.69 -21.94
N LEU A 201 -11.83 8.64 -22.55
CA LEU A 201 -10.53 8.95 -21.96
C LEU A 201 -10.33 10.47 -21.81
N ASN A 202 -11.09 11.14 -20.93
CA ASN A 202 -10.82 12.52 -20.51
C ASN A 202 -11.38 12.88 -19.12
N SER A 203 -11.66 11.93 -18.25
CA SER A 203 -11.92 12.24 -16.85
C SER A 203 -10.76 11.71 -16.01
N PHE A 204 -10.07 12.62 -15.30
CA PHE A 204 -9.13 12.24 -14.26
C PHE A 204 -9.88 11.40 -13.23
N VAL A 205 -9.48 10.14 -13.06
CA VAL A 205 -10.01 9.29 -11.99
C VAL A 205 -9.05 9.31 -10.80
N ASP A 206 -9.60 9.12 -9.60
CA ASP A 206 -8.81 9.15 -8.37
C ASP A 206 -8.10 7.81 -8.11
N VAL A 207 -8.73 6.71 -8.49
CA VAL A 207 -8.30 5.35 -8.14
C VAL A 207 -8.27 4.45 -9.35
N ALA A 208 -7.18 3.70 -9.54
CA ALA A 208 -7.11 2.59 -10.48
C ALA A 208 -7.20 1.24 -9.74
N VAL A 209 -8.23 0.45 -10.02
CA VAL A 209 -8.45 -0.88 -9.44
C VAL A 209 -8.06 -1.94 -10.46
N ILE A 210 -7.01 -2.71 -10.16
CA ILE A 210 -6.44 -3.72 -11.07
C ILE A 210 -6.64 -5.10 -10.47
N LEU A 211 -7.26 -5.99 -11.24
CA LEU A 211 -7.52 -7.37 -10.87
C LEU A 211 -6.68 -8.32 -11.73
N ASP A 212 -5.95 -9.25 -11.11
CA ASP A 212 -5.08 -10.19 -11.83
C ASP A 212 -5.84 -11.32 -12.54
N SER A 213 -7.01 -11.70 -12.02
CA SER A 213 -7.81 -12.83 -12.53
C SER A 213 -9.28 -12.67 -12.19
N TYR A 214 -10.15 -13.03 -13.12
CA TYR A 214 -11.60 -13.04 -12.92
C TYR A 214 -12.06 -13.89 -11.72
N LEU A 215 -11.23 -14.83 -11.27
CA LEU A 215 -11.53 -15.65 -10.08
C LEU A 215 -11.82 -14.82 -8.82
N ASN A 216 -11.25 -13.62 -8.74
CA ASN A 216 -11.34 -12.74 -7.57
C ASN A 216 -12.31 -11.58 -7.77
N ILE A 217 -13.21 -11.67 -8.78
CA ILE A 217 -14.10 -10.58 -9.18
C ILE A 217 -14.98 -10.07 -8.02
N LYS A 218 -15.44 -10.95 -7.13
CA LYS A 218 -16.28 -10.57 -6.00
C LYS A 218 -15.58 -9.60 -5.04
N VAL A 219 -14.28 -9.75 -4.84
CA VAL A 219 -13.49 -8.82 -4.01
C VAL A 219 -13.42 -7.45 -4.68
N ALA A 220 -13.24 -7.42 -6.01
CA ALA A 220 -13.26 -6.17 -6.76
C ALA A 220 -14.65 -5.50 -6.71
N GLU A 221 -15.73 -6.25 -6.95
CA GLU A 221 -17.11 -5.74 -6.87
C GLU A 221 -17.39 -5.06 -5.53
N THR A 222 -16.98 -5.68 -4.42
CA THR A 222 -17.14 -5.10 -3.08
C THR A 222 -16.40 -3.75 -2.95
N ILE A 223 -15.19 -3.65 -3.50
CA ILE A 223 -14.44 -2.38 -3.52
C ILE A 223 -15.20 -1.32 -4.32
N LEU A 224 -15.60 -1.66 -5.55
CA LEU A 224 -16.29 -0.73 -6.45
C LEU A 224 -17.61 -0.24 -5.88
N GLU A 225 -18.38 -1.11 -5.20
CA GLU A 225 -19.63 -0.72 -4.51
C GLU A 225 -19.39 0.36 -3.45
N ILE A 226 -18.36 0.21 -2.62
CA ILE A 226 -18.06 1.19 -1.57
C ILE A 226 -17.48 2.47 -2.17
N LEU A 227 -16.62 2.40 -3.20
CA LEU A 227 -16.13 3.58 -3.90
C LEU A 227 -17.28 4.39 -4.51
N ASN A 228 -18.27 3.72 -5.11
CA ASN A 228 -19.48 4.37 -5.62
C ASN A 228 -20.29 5.05 -4.50
N LYS A 229 -20.45 4.40 -3.34
CA LYS A 229 -21.15 5.01 -2.17
C LYS A 229 -20.42 6.26 -1.66
N LEU A 230 -19.10 6.27 -1.71
CA LEU A 230 -18.26 7.40 -1.28
C LEU A 230 -18.06 8.45 -2.39
N ASP A 231 -18.68 8.28 -3.55
CA ASP A 231 -18.55 9.14 -4.74
C ASP A 231 -17.06 9.35 -5.15
N ILE A 232 -16.27 8.27 -5.07
CA ILE A 232 -14.84 8.26 -5.45
C ILE A 232 -14.73 7.78 -6.90
N SER A 233 -14.15 8.61 -7.77
CA SER A 233 -13.93 8.29 -9.18
C SER A 233 -12.88 7.18 -9.33
N HIS A 234 -13.17 6.17 -10.16
CA HIS A 234 -12.28 5.03 -10.31
C HIS A 234 -12.33 4.44 -11.72
N ASP A 235 -11.22 3.79 -12.10
CA ASP A 235 -11.10 2.90 -13.26
C ASP A 235 -10.97 1.46 -12.77
N PHE A 236 -11.48 0.52 -13.56
CA PHE A 236 -11.36 -0.91 -13.27
C PHE A 236 -10.86 -1.68 -14.48
N LYS A 237 -9.80 -2.45 -14.29
CA LYS A 237 -9.21 -3.29 -15.34
C LYS A 237 -8.85 -4.67 -14.83
N ILE A 238 -9.16 -5.70 -15.63
CA ILE A 238 -8.64 -7.06 -15.43
C ILE A 238 -7.45 -7.24 -16.34
N THR A 239 -6.26 -7.35 -15.76
CA THR A 239 -5.01 -7.58 -16.50
C THR A 239 -3.94 -8.16 -15.57
N SER A 240 -3.07 -9.00 -16.11
CA SER A 240 -2.07 -9.71 -15.33
C SER A 240 -0.65 -9.38 -15.79
N PRO A 241 0.28 -9.04 -14.87
CA PRO A 241 1.67 -8.81 -15.21
C PRO A 241 2.39 -10.07 -15.73
N ILE A 242 1.82 -11.25 -15.50
CA ILE A 242 2.39 -12.53 -15.95
C ILE A 242 1.75 -12.98 -17.27
N ALA A 243 0.42 -12.94 -17.37
CA ALA A 243 -0.28 -13.41 -18.56
C ALA A 243 -0.20 -12.40 -19.72
N ASN A 244 -0.31 -11.10 -19.42
CA ASN A 244 -0.37 -10.01 -20.40
C ASN A 244 0.57 -8.86 -20.01
N PRO A 245 1.90 -9.07 -19.91
CA PRO A 245 2.84 -8.10 -19.31
C PRO A 245 2.89 -6.75 -20.05
N ILE A 246 2.74 -6.74 -21.38
CA ILE A 246 2.76 -5.52 -22.18
C ILE A 246 1.48 -4.71 -21.93
N GLU A 247 0.31 -5.33 -22.09
CA GLU A 247 -0.99 -4.67 -21.83
C GLU A 247 -1.07 -4.13 -20.40
N PHE A 248 -0.56 -4.92 -19.43
CA PHE A 248 -0.47 -4.51 -18.03
C PHE A 248 0.36 -3.23 -17.88
N SER A 249 1.59 -3.23 -18.39
CA SER A 249 2.51 -2.09 -18.29
C SER A 249 1.94 -0.85 -18.99
N ASP A 250 1.36 -1.02 -20.18
CA ASP A 250 0.73 0.08 -20.93
C ASP A 250 -0.46 0.68 -20.17
N HIS A 251 -1.28 -0.16 -19.53
CA HIS A 251 -2.41 0.32 -18.73
C HIS A 251 -1.93 1.11 -17.51
N ILE A 252 -0.98 0.56 -16.74
CA ILE A 252 -0.43 1.24 -15.56
C ILE A 252 0.19 2.60 -15.95
N ASN A 253 0.96 2.65 -17.05
CA ASN A 253 1.58 3.89 -17.54
C ASN A 253 0.54 4.94 -17.98
N ARG A 254 -0.59 4.52 -18.57
CA ARG A 254 -1.70 5.45 -18.90
C ARG A 254 -2.37 6.02 -17.65
N MET A 255 -2.40 5.24 -16.57
CA MET A 255 -3.04 5.61 -15.30
C MET A 255 -2.06 6.24 -14.28
N LYS A 256 -0.83 6.59 -14.68
CA LYS A 256 0.22 7.09 -13.76
C LYS A 256 -0.16 8.34 -12.94
N ASP A 257 -1.15 9.11 -13.41
CA ASP A 257 -1.58 10.36 -12.77
C ASP A 257 -2.73 10.16 -11.75
N VAL A 258 -3.19 8.90 -11.51
CA VAL A 258 -4.18 8.61 -10.46
C VAL A 258 -3.55 8.82 -9.07
N LYS A 259 -4.40 9.10 -8.08
CA LYS A 259 -3.95 9.34 -6.70
C LYS A 259 -3.44 8.06 -6.03
N LEU A 260 -4.03 6.89 -6.35
CA LEU A 260 -3.61 5.61 -5.81
C LEU A 260 -4.06 4.42 -6.68
N PHE A 261 -3.38 3.30 -6.51
CA PHE A 261 -3.70 2.02 -7.15
C PHE A 261 -4.18 0.99 -6.13
N VAL A 262 -5.05 0.08 -6.58
CA VAL A 262 -5.42 -1.13 -5.86
C VAL A 262 -5.05 -2.33 -6.71
N GLY A 263 -4.21 -3.20 -6.18
CA GLY A 263 -3.86 -4.49 -6.80
C GLY A 263 -4.55 -5.63 -6.07
N ILE A 264 -5.43 -6.36 -6.78
CA ILE A 264 -6.18 -7.50 -6.25
C ILE A 264 -5.62 -8.77 -6.86
N GLY A 265 -5.11 -9.69 -6.04
CA GLY A 265 -4.51 -10.91 -6.57
C GLY A 265 -4.42 -12.06 -5.60
N GLY A 266 -4.47 -13.27 -6.17
CA GLY A 266 -4.19 -14.53 -5.50
C GLY A 266 -2.92 -15.18 -6.06
N SER A 267 -2.62 -16.40 -5.63
CA SER A 267 -1.51 -17.22 -6.19
C SER A 267 -0.19 -16.45 -6.37
N SER A 268 0.50 -16.16 -5.27
CA SER A 268 1.74 -15.36 -5.19
C SER A 268 1.63 -13.85 -5.53
N ALA A 269 0.47 -13.38 -5.92
CA ALA A 269 0.07 -11.96 -6.00
C ALA A 269 1.17 -10.98 -6.49
N VAL A 270 1.79 -11.30 -7.62
CA VAL A 270 2.87 -10.50 -8.25
C VAL A 270 2.39 -9.09 -8.64
N ILE A 271 1.07 -8.93 -8.79
CA ILE A 271 0.43 -7.72 -9.32
C ILE A 271 0.85 -6.44 -8.58
N THR A 272 0.82 -6.43 -7.24
CA THR A 272 1.16 -5.23 -6.46
C THR A 272 2.63 -4.85 -6.58
N GLY A 273 3.53 -5.84 -6.57
CA GLY A 273 4.95 -5.64 -6.82
C GLY A 273 5.23 -5.08 -8.21
N SER A 274 4.49 -5.54 -9.21
CA SER A 274 4.61 -5.05 -10.58
C SER A 274 4.06 -3.62 -10.74
N ILE A 275 2.95 -3.27 -10.05
CA ILE A 275 2.44 -1.90 -10.05
C ILE A 275 3.46 -0.95 -9.41
N VAL A 276 3.94 -1.26 -8.20
CA VAL A 276 4.85 -0.38 -7.45
C VAL A 276 6.22 -0.21 -8.13
N ALA A 277 6.60 -1.13 -9.01
CA ALA A 277 7.81 -1.02 -9.82
C ALA A 277 7.68 0.04 -10.93
N LEU A 278 6.46 0.33 -11.39
CA LEU A 278 6.18 1.24 -12.51
C LEU A 278 5.76 2.64 -12.06
N ILE A 279 5.28 2.82 -10.82
CA ILE A 279 4.70 4.09 -10.34
C ILE A 279 5.27 4.49 -8.98
N GLU A 280 5.07 5.76 -8.61
CA GLU A 280 5.58 6.35 -7.36
C GLU A 280 4.45 6.92 -6.47
N THR A 281 3.30 6.23 -6.45
CA THR A 281 2.16 6.61 -5.60
C THR A 281 1.72 5.43 -4.72
N VAL A 282 0.71 5.65 -3.88
CA VAL A 282 0.19 4.64 -2.96
C VAL A 282 -0.34 3.43 -3.72
N VAL A 283 0.11 2.23 -3.33
CA VAL A 283 -0.44 0.95 -3.82
C VAL A 283 -1.06 0.19 -2.65
N ILE A 284 -2.33 -0.11 -2.76
CA ILE A 284 -3.06 -0.97 -1.82
C ILE A 284 -3.08 -2.39 -2.36
N GLY A 285 -2.66 -3.35 -1.54
CA GLY A 285 -2.66 -4.77 -1.88
C GLY A 285 -3.80 -5.52 -1.20
N VAL A 286 -4.61 -6.22 -2.01
CA VAL A 286 -5.70 -7.08 -1.53
C VAL A 286 -5.39 -8.53 -1.88
N PRO A 287 -4.81 -9.30 -0.94
CA PRO A 287 -4.53 -10.72 -1.17
C PRO A 287 -5.83 -11.53 -1.19
N CYS A 288 -5.92 -12.50 -2.11
CA CYS A 288 -7.11 -13.35 -2.28
C CYS A 288 -6.83 -14.82 -1.93
N SER A 289 -7.85 -15.52 -1.42
CA SER A 289 -7.78 -16.88 -0.88
C SER A 289 -7.82 -17.97 -1.96
N ASN A 290 -7.02 -17.85 -3.05
CA ASN A 290 -7.01 -18.83 -4.14
C ASN A 290 -6.25 -20.11 -3.76
N GLN A 291 -5.06 -19.98 -3.16
CA GLN A 291 -4.22 -21.08 -2.68
C GLN A 291 -3.79 -20.83 -1.24
N LEU A 292 -3.45 -21.86 -0.51
CA LEU A 292 -3.02 -21.77 0.90
C LEU A 292 -3.89 -20.84 1.76
N ASN A 293 -5.20 -20.78 1.45
CA ASN A 293 -6.14 -19.82 2.05
C ASN A 293 -5.67 -18.35 1.97
N GLY A 294 -4.96 -17.99 0.89
CA GLY A 294 -4.47 -16.64 0.64
C GLY A 294 -3.18 -16.25 1.36
N LEU A 295 -2.58 -17.18 2.13
CA LEU A 295 -1.35 -16.88 2.87
C LEU A 295 -0.16 -16.59 1.93
N ASP A 296 -0.07 -17.31 0.80
CA ASP A 296 0.93 -17.08 -0.25
C ASP A 296 0.79 -15.67 -0.85
N ALA A 297 -0.44 -15.27 -1.18
CA ALA A 297 -0.75 -13.93 -1.69
C ALA A 297 -0.42 -12.84 -0.66
N LEU A 298 -0.85 -13.02 0.59
CA LEU A 298 -0.57 -12.09 1.68
C LEU A 298 0.93 -11.87 1.88
N LEU A 299 1.69 -12.96 2.01
CA LEU A 299 3.14 -12.88 2.26
C LEU A 299 3.89 -12.26 1.09
N SER A 300 3.45 -12.47 -0.16
CA SER A 300 4.10 -11.86 -1.32
C SER A 300 3.80 -10.37 -1.45
N MET A 301 2.61 -9.91 -1.05
CA MET A 301 2.25 -8.49 -1.06
C MET A 301 2.92 -7.69 0.06
N VAL A 302 2.99 -8.27 1.27
CA VAL A 302 3.46 -7.54 2.45
C VAL A 302 4.98 -7.49 2.57
N ASN A 303 5.70 -8.51 2.08
CA ASN A 303 7.16 -8.62 2.20
C ASN A 303 7.91 -7.85 1.11
N MET A 304 7.56 -6.59 0.93
CA MET A 304 8.23 -5.72 -0.03
C MET A 304 9.63 -5.30 0.43
N PRO A 305 10.58 -5.15 -0.50
CA PRO A 305 11.92 -4.66 -0.17
C PRO A 305 11.91 -3.22 0.37
N PRO A 306 13.04 -2.76 0.98
CA PRO A 306 13.17 -1.36 1.40
C PRO A 306 12.92 -0.39 0.23
N GLY A 307 12.13 0.63 0.46
CA GLY A 307 11.93 1.71 -0.50
C GLY A 307 10.69 1.59 -1.38
N VAL A 308 9.97 0.46 -1.36
CA VAL A 308 8.78 0.21 -2.19
C VAL A 308 7.66 -0.41 -1.36
N PRO A 309 6.95 0.37 -0.53
CA PRO A 309 5.87 -0.14 0.31
C PRO A 309 4.64 -0.56 -0.50
N VAL A 310 3.90 -1.54 0.03
CA VAL A 310 2.52 -1.86 -0.36
C VAL A 310 1.67 -1.79 0.91
N ALA A 311 0.56 -1.06 0.84
CA ALA A 311 -0.43 -0.97 1.90
C ALA A 311 -1.31 -2.23 1.90
N THR A 312 -0.84 -3.30 2.54
CA THR A 312 -1.54 -4.60 2.49
C THR A 312 -2.69 -4.65 3.48
N VAL A 313 -3.87 -5.03 3.03
CA VAL A 313 -5.05 -5.32 3.86
C VAL A 313 -5.21 -6.82 4.09
N GLY A 314 -6.23 -7.23 4.86
CA GLY A 314 -6.52 -8.63 5.13
C GLY A 314 -6.87 -9.43 3.86
N ILE A 315 -6.77 -10.76 3.97
CA ILE A 315 -7.14 -11.67 2.88
C ILE A 315 -8.63 -11.51 2.58
N ASP A 316 -8.99 -11.39 1.30
CA ASP A 316 -10.35 -11.16 0.77
C ASP A 316 -11.05 -9.90 1.33
N SER A 317 -10.30 -8.98 1.97
CA SER A 317 -10.85 -7.81 2.67
C SER A 317 -11.06 -6.61 1.72
N GLY A 318 -11.92 -6.76 0.71
CA GLY A 318 -12.27 -5.70 -0.23
C GLY A 318 -12.86 -4.46 0.47
N GLU A 319 -13.73 -4.67 1.49
CA GLU A 319 -14.33 -3.59 2.26
C GLU A 319 -13.26 -2.75 2.99
N ASN A 320 -12.30 -3.40 3.64
CA ASN A 320 -11.21 -2.67 4.31
C ASN A 320 -10.30 -1.93 3.33
N ALA A 321 -10.09 -2.47 2.12
CA ALA A 321 -9.37 -1.76 1.08
C ALA A 321 -10.10 -0.48 0.65
N ALA A 322 -11.40 -0.56 0.40
CA ALA A 322 -12.23 0.59 0.04
C ALA A 322 -12.28 1.66 1.14
N LEU A 323 -12.43 1.25 2.42
CA LEU A 323 -12.36 2.20 3.54
C LEU A 323 -10.97 2.82 3.68
N LEU A 324 -9.90 2.06 3.41
CA LEU A 324 -8.54 2.61 3.42
C LEU A 324 -8.37 3.69 2.35
N ILE A 325 -8.91 3.48 1.15
CA ILE A 325 -8.97 4.50 0.09
C ILE A 325 -9.69 5.75 0.60
N GLY A 326 -10.89 5.59 1.15
CA GLY A 326 -11.66 6.70 1.71
C GLY A 326 -10.90 7.44 2.82
N ARG A 327 -10.18 6.74 3.71
CA ARG A 327 -9.35 7.33 4.76
C ARG A 327 -8.19 8.16 4.19
N ILE A 328 -7.55 7.67 3.13
CA ILE A 328 -6.43 8.34 2.47
C ILE A 328 -6.92 9.60 1.75
N LEU A 329 -7.92 9.47 0.88
CA LEU A 329 -8.45 10.59 0.10
C LEU A 329 -9.18 11.62 0.99
N GLY A 330 -9.85 11.18 2.04
CA GLY A 330 -10.52 12.03 3.02
C GLY A 330 -9.60 12.90 3.89
N ILE A 331 -8.27 12.77 3.77
CA ILE A 331 -7.33 13.71 4.40
C ILE A 331 -7.53 15.13 3.82
N HIS A 332 -7.77 15.21 2.53
CA HIS A 332 -7.81 16.45 1.76
C HIS A 332 -9.21 16.79 1.22
N ASP A 333 -10.10 15.79 1.08
CA ASP A 333 -11.47 15.96 0.63
C ASP A 333 -12.48 15.84 1.77
N LYS A 334 -13.11 16.97 2.13
CA LYS A 334 -14.09 17.06 3.21
C LYS A 334 -15.36 16.27 2.93
N LYS A 335 -15.76 16.13 1.67
CA LYS A 335 -16.93 15.33 1.29
C LYS A 335 -16.64 13.86 1.54
N ILE A 336 -15.53 13.36 1.01
CA ILE A 336 -15.11 11.97 1.22
C ILE A 336 -14.94 11.69 2.72
N GLU A 337 -14.32 12.60 3.49
CA GLU A 337 -14.19 12.47 4.95
C GLU A 337 -15.55 12.32 5.64
N THR A 338 -16.56 13.10 5.23
CA THR A 338 -17.90 13.09 5.83
C THR A 338 -18.65 11.81 5.47
N ASP A 339 -18.64 11.43 4.19
CA ASP A 339 -19.31 10.23 3.68
C ASP A 339 -18.71 8.97 4.30
N LEU A 340 -17.37 8.92 4.41
CA LEU A 340 -16.65 7.84 5.09
C LEU A 340 -17.02 7.70 6.57
N LYS A 341 -17.14 8.81 7.31
CA LYS A 341 -17.59 8.78 8.71
C LYS A 341 -18.98 8.19 8.82
N GLY A 342 -19.90 8.60 7.93
CA GLY A 342 -21.25 8.05 7.86
C GLY A 342 -21.26 6.55 7.61
N GLU A 343 -20.44 6.06 6.67
CA GLU A 343 -20.34 4.63 6.38
C GLU A 343 -19.76 3.84 7.56
N ILE A 344 -18.69 4.33 8.20
CA ILE A 344 -18.10 3.69 9.37
C ILE A 344 -19.09 3.64 10.55
N ASP A 345 -19.85 4.70 10.81
CA ASP A 345 -20.80 4.76 11.93
C ASP A 345 -22.01 3.86 11.67
N ASN A 346 -22.53 3.80 10.44
CA ASN A 346 -23.58 2.87 10.05
C ASN A 346 -23.18 1.41 10.32
N GLU A 347 -21.99 1.02 9.92
CA GLU A 347 -21.47 -0.34 10.12
C GLU A 347 -21.27 -0.71 11.59
N ARG A 348 -20.97 0.26 12.44
CA ARG A 348 -20.87 0.05 13.90
C ARG A 348 -22.23 -0.23 14.53
N VAL A 349 -23.28 0.45 14.10
CA VAL A 349 -24.63 0.29 14.62
C VAL A 349 -25.24 -1.07 14.23
N PHE A 350 -24.99 -1.56 13.00
CA PHE A 350 -25.52 -2.85 12.55
C PHE A 350 -24.90 -4.08 13.24
N LYS A 351 -23.76 -3.94 13.92
CA LYS A 351 -23.10 -5.02 14.65
C LYS A 351 -23.44 -5.11 16.14
N GLU A 352 -24.28 -4.19 16.65
CA GLU A 352 -24.79 -4.23 18.03
C GLU A 352 -26.12 -5.03 18.17
N ILE A 353 -26.64 -5.60 17.07
CA ILE A 353 -27.82 -6.45 17.03
C ILE A 353 -27.42 -7.89 16.66
#